data_c152ef031c44e846f594f6527bd63f30
#
_entry.id   c152ef031c44e846f594f6527bd63f30
#
_cell.length_a   1.000
_cell.length_b   1.000
_cell.length_c   1.000
_cell.angle_alpha   90.00
_cell.angle_beta   90.00
_cell.angle_gamma   90.00
#
_symmetry.space_group_name_H-M   'P 1'
#
loop_
_entity.id
_entity.type
_entity.pdbx_description
1 polymer ?
#
loop_
_entity_poly.entity_id
_entity_poly.type
_entity_poly.pdbx_seq_one_letter_code
_entity_poly.pdbx_strand_id
1 'polypeptide(L)'
;SVLGPWKIHVPGSLQLEGSFLLTDPPTGPAEALEKLRASPKPANISHDLFTEATTPHIASPDVHVDEANRRIIMYYHGLNGLQEQVTRVATSRDGVRFDAMPEILGRTYFRVFPHGGFTYALAMPGQLYRSQNALSGFERGPLLFNPNMRHSALLKRGNKLFVFWTQV
;
A
#
# COMPACT_ATOMS: atom_id res chain seq x y z
N SER A 1 -6.30 -25.79 -3.76
CA SER A 1 -6.08 -25.68 -5.22
C SER A 1 -6.09 -24.23 -5.66
N VAL A 2 -5.24 -23.84 -6.62
CA VAL A 2 -5.28 -22.51 -7.25
C VAL A 2 -6.59 -22.26 -8.01
N LEU A 3 -7.34 -23.29 -8.30
CA LEU A 3 -8.64 -23.24 -8.97
C LEU A 3 -9.83 -23.17 -7.99
N GLY A 4 -9.56 -23.14 -6.69
CA GLY A 4 -10.61 -23.11 -5.67
C GLY A 4 -11.09 -24.51 -5.21
N PRO A 5 -12.20 -24.58 -4.53
CA PRO A 5 -13.02 -23.45 -4.08
C PRO A 5 -12.30 -22.54 -3.07
N TRP A 6 -12.45 -21.23 -3.25
CA TRP A 6 -11.88 -20.22 -2.36
C TRP A 6 -12.80 -19.98 -1.18
N LYS A 7 -12.23 -19.85 0.02
CA LYS A 7 -12.96 -19.48 1.24
C LYS A 7 -12.30 -18.27 1.86
N ILE A 8 -13.11 -17.33 2.32
CA ILE A 8 -12.63 -16.20 3.11
C ILE A 8 -12.12 -16.74 4.44
N HIS A 9 -10.86 -16.39 4.78
CA HIS A 9 -10.31 -16.66 6.10
C HIS A 9 -10.89 -15.65 7.10
N VAL A 10 -11.57 -16.15 8.12
CA VAL A 10 -12.18 -15.33 9.17
C VAL A 10 -11.34 -15.45 10.44
N PRO A 11 -10.98 -14.34 11.09
CA PRO A 11 -11.41 -12.94 10.92
C PRO A 11 -10.61 -12.13 9.88
N GLY A 12 -9.71 -12.73 9.14
CA GLY A 12 -8.78 -12.08 8.22
C GLY A 12 -7.32 -12.20 8.69
N SER A 13 -6.39 -11.84 7.82
CA SER A 13 -4.95 -12.06 8.06
C SER A 13 -4.29 -10.93 8.85
N LEU A 14 -4.82 -9.72 8.78
CA LEU A 14 -4.38 -8.54 9.55
C LEU A 14 -5.61 -7.72 9.90
N GLN A 15 -5.80 -7.46 11.20
CA GLN A 15 -6.89 -6.62 11.69
C GLN A 15 -6.46 -5.16 11.71
N LEU A 16 -7.42 -4.25 11.54
CA LEU A 16 -7.15 -2.81 11.51
C LEU A 16 -6.52 -2.31 12.82
N GLU A 17 -6.99 -2.82 13.96
CA GLU A 17 -6.48 -2.48 15.28
C GLU A 17 -5.00 -2.85 15.48
N GLY A 18 -4.53 -3.89 14.76
CA GLY A 18 -3.13 -4.33 14.80
C GLY A 18 -2.28 -3.77 13.66
N SER A 19 -2.81 -2.89 12.81
CA SER A 19 -2.14 -2.44 11.59
C SER A 19 -1.32 -1.17 11.73
N PHE A 20 -1.38 -0.49 12.85
CA PHE A 20 -0.84 0.87 13.07
C PHE A 20 -1.41 1.95 12.13
N LEU A 21 -2.53 1.67 11.47
CA LEU A 21 -3.33 2.66 10.73
C LEU A 21 -4.45 3.19 11.63
N LEU A 22 -5.14 4.24 11.19
CA LEU A 22 -6.28 4.76 11.94
C LEU A 22 -7.39 3.71 12.03
N THR A 23 -7.96 3.56 13.22
CA THR A 23 -9.14 2.71 13.49
C THR A 23 -10.44 3.50 13.43
N ASP A 24 -10.35 4.80 13.71
CA ASP A 24 -11.47 5.72 13.71
C ASP A 24 -11.36 6.70 12.54
N PRO A 25 -12.49 7.23 12.04
CA PRO A 25 -12.47 8.28 11.03
C PRO A 25 -11.58 9.46 11.46
N PRO A 26 -10.66 9.93 10.58
CA PRO A 26 -9.78 11.03 10.92
C PRO A 26 -10.59 12.32 11.15
N THR A 27 -10.19 13.07 12.17
CA THR A 27 -10.74 14.40 12.43
C THR A 27 -9.94 15.45 11.67
N GLY A 28 -10.56 16.59 11.40
CA GLY A 28 -9.92 17.71 10.73
C GLY A 28 -10.77 18.98 10.80
N PRO A 29 -10.27 20.12 10.28
CA PRO A 29 -11.04 21.35 10.21
C PRO A 29 -12.36 21.13 9.47
N ALA A 30 -13.46 21.71 9.97
CA ALA A 30 -14.79 21.57 9.40
C ALA A 30 -14.81 21.98 7.90
N GLU A 31 -14.12 23.06 7.57
CA GLU A 31 -13.97 23.53 6.19
C GLU A 31 -13.33 22.47 5.26
N ALA A 32 -12.30 21.77 5.73
CA ALA A 32 -11.66 20.71 4.94
C ALA A 32 -12.59 19.52 4.72
N LEU A 33 -13.37 19.13 5.72
CA LEU A 33 -14.36 18.08 5.61
C LEU A 33 -15.52 18.47 4.67
N GLU A 34 -16.00 19.71 4.74
CA GLU A 34 -17.03 20.23 3.82
C GLU A 34 -16.53 20.29 2.38
N LYS A 35 -15.30 20.74 2.17
CA LYS A 35 -14.66 20.73 0.85
C LYS A 35 -14.58 19.32 0.25
N LEU A 36 -14.23 18.33 1.05
CA LEU A 36 -14.21 16.93 0.61
C LEU A 36 -15.60 16.43 0.24
N ARG A 37 -16.64 16.75 1.04
CA ARG A 37 -18.04 16.37 0.74
C ARG A 37 -18.56 17.03 -0.53
N ALA A 38 -18.17 18.29 -0.78
CA ALA A 38 -18.56 19.04 -1.97
C ALA A 38 -17.77 18.65 -3.23
N SER A 39 -16.70 17.89 -3.08
CA SER A 39 -15.88 17.47 -4.23
C SER A 39 -16.65 16.52 -5.14
N PRO A 40 -16.61 16.75 -6.47
CA PRO A 40 -17.31 15.87 -7.39
C PRO A 40 -16.75 14.46 -7.32
N LYS A 41 -17.64 13.47 -7.35
CA LYS A 41 -17.23 12.06 -7.42
C LYS A 41 -16.58 11.81 -8.78
N PRO A 42 -15.32 11.33 -8.83
CA PRO A 42 -14.70 10.96 -10.09
C PRO A 42 -15.48 9.82 -10.78
N ALA A 43 -15.66 9.93 -12.09
CA ALA A 43 -16.48 9.00 -12.87
C ALA A 43 -16.03 7.52 -12.77
N ASN A 44 -14.74 7.30 -12.51
CA ASN A 44 -14.13 5.96 -12.51
C ASN A 44 -13.89 5.39 -11.11
N ILE A 45 -14.43 6.02 -10.07
CA ILE A 45 -14.25 5.58 -8.67
C ILE A 45 -15.61 5.19 -8.08
N SER A 46 -15.66 4.05 -7.40
CA SER A 46 -16.92 3.50 -6.84
C SER A 46 -17.48 4.31 -5.67
N HIS A 47 -16.64 5.05 -4.96
CA HIS A 47 -16.98 5.87 -3.79
C HIS A 47 -16.48 7.31 -3.99
N ASP A 48 -17.03 8.25 -3.22
CA ASP A 48 -16.64 9.65 -3.26
C ASP A 48 -15.33 9.91 -2.50
N LEU A 49 -14.73 11.08 -2.74
CA LEU A 49 -13.47 11.47 -2.11
C LEU A 49 -13.57 11.63 -0.59
N PHE A 50 -14.75 11.99 -0.07
CA PHE A 50 -14.99 12.08 1.36
C PHE A 50 -14.87 10.70 2.01
N THR A 51 -15.55 9.70 1.45
CA THR A 51 -15.48 8.31 1.92
C THR A 51 -14.04 7.78 1.85
N GLU A 52 -13.32 8.01 0.75
CA GLU A 52 -11.92 7.59 0.60
C GLU A 52 -11.00 8.23 1.65
N ALA A 53 -11.23 9.51 1.97
CA ALA A 53 -10.40 10.28 2.88
C ALA A 53 -10.71 10.05 4.36
N THR A 54 -11.87 9.46 4.69
CA THR A 54 -12.34 9.36 6.07
C THR A 54 -12.67 7.95 6.54
N THR A 55 -12.70 6.96 5.66
CA THR A 55 -12.98 5.57 6.06
C THR A 55 -11.71 4.82 6.39
N PRO A 56 -11.48 4.43 7.67
CA PRO A 56 -10.35 3.60 8.04
C PRO A 56 -10.36 2.26 7.29
N HIS A 57 -9.20 1.87 6.77
CA HIS A 57 -9.10 0.65 5.96
C HIS A 57 -7.67 0.12 5.87
N ILE A 58 -7.54 -1.14 5.51
CA ILE A 58 -6.31 -1.77 5.00
C ILE A 58 -6.56 -2.13 3.54
N ALA A 59 -5.68 -1.72 2.64
CA ALA A 59 -5.88 -1.94 1.21
C ALA A 59 -4.58 -2.23 0.43
N SER A 60 -4.78 -2.69 -0.81
CA SER A 60 -3.79 -2.90 -1.87
C SER A 60 -2.53 -3.65 -1.43
N PRO A 61 -2.65 -4.86 -0.88
CA PRO A 61 -1.50 -5.62 -0.43
C PRO A 61 -0.56 -5.94 -1.60
N ASP A 62 0.75 -5.89 -1.30
CA ASP A 62 1.82 -6.39 -2.16
C ASP A 62 2.60 -7.44 -1.36
N VAL A 63 2.52 -8.71 -1.78
CA VAL A 63 2.96 -9.84 -0.95
C VAL A 63 4.14 -10.53 -1.60
N HIS A 64 5.19 -10.76 -0.79
CA HIS A 64 6.44 -11.37 -1.21
C HIS A 64 6.85 -12.51 -0.29
N VAL A 65 7.41 -13.57 -0.85
CA VAL A 65 8.02 -14.66 -0.08
C VAL A 65 9.51 -14.37 0.10
N ASP A 66 9.94 -14.28 1.34
CA ASP A 66 11.34 -14.16 1.76
C ASP A 66 11.85 -15.54 2.20
N GLU A 67 12.27 -16.34 1.23
CA GLU A 67 12.74 -17.72 1.44
C GLU A 67 13.92 -17.77 2.39
N ALA A 68 14.87 -16.82 2.28
CA ALA A 68 16.07 -16.78 3.09
C ALA A 68 15.75 -16.65 4.59
N ASN A 69 14.73 -15.91 4.95
CA ASN A 69 14.29 -15.68 6.33
C ASN A 69 13.05 -16.51 6.69
N ARG A 70 12.56 -17.36 5.79
CA ARG A 70 11.38 -18.23 5.97
C ARG A 70 10.17 -17.45 6.48
N ARG A 71 9.83 -16.39 5.78
CA ARG A 71 8.69 -15.51 6.11
C ARG A 71 8.01 -14.98 4.85
N ILE A 72 6.80 -14.49 5.02
CA ILE A 72 6.05 -13.75 4.02
C ILE A 72 6.04 -12.29 4.45
N ILE A 73 6.29 -11.37 3.52
CA ILE A 73 6.26 -9.93 3.73
C ILE A 73 5.03 -9.39 2.99
N MET A 74 4.23 -8.58 3.65
CA MET A 74 3.08 -7.92 3.07
C MET A 74 3.20 -6.41 3.28
N TYR A 75 3.34 -5.66 2.19
CA TYR A 75 3.18 -4.21 2.21
C TYR A 75 1.70 -3.89 2.01
N TYR A 76 1.20 -2.96 2.78
CA TYR A 76 -0.21 -2.55 2.75
C TYR A 76 -0.30 -1.06 3.03
N HIS A 77 -1.43 -0.44 2.71
CA HIS A 77 -1.65 0.96 3.02
C HIS A 77 -3.01 1.20 3.64
N GLY A 78 -3.18 2.39 4.20
CA GLY A 78 -4.41 2.91 4.73
C GLY A 78 -4.23 4.31 5.30
N LEU A 79 -5.26 4.81 5.97
CA LEU A 79 -5.26 6.15 6.52
C LEU A 79 -4.33 6.28 7.73
N ASN A 80 -3.56 7.36 7.75
CA ASN A 80 -2.74 7.84 8.86
C ASN A 80 -3.23 9.22 9.36
N GLY A 81 -4.04 9.90 8.57
CA GLY A 81 -4.65 11.19 8.84
C GLY A 81 -5.70 11.54 7.79
N LEU A 82 -6.33 12.72 7.93
CA LEU A 82 -7.28 13.20 6.93
C LEU A 82 -6.57 13.42 5.58
N GLN A 83 -7.01 12.71 4.54
CA GLN A 83 -6.38 12.69 3.21
C GLN A 83 -4.92 12.18 3.19
N GLU A 84 -4.42 11.68 4.30
CA GLU A 84 -3.10 11.10 4.39
C GLU A 84 -3.18 9.58 4.40
N GLN A 85 -2.67 8.96 3.36
CA GLN A 85 -2.50 7.52 3.28
C GLN A 85 -1.02 7.16 3.23
N VAL A 86 -0.64 6.13 3.96
CA VAL A 86 0.76 5.69 4.08
C VAL A 86 0.88 4.19 3.84
N THR A 87 2.06 3.76 3.42
CA THR A 87 2.41 2.34 3.33
C THR A 87 3.16 1.91 4.58
N ARG A 88 2.75 0.74 5.10
CA ARG A 88 3.42 0.00 6.17
C ARG A 88 3.72 -1.42 5.73
N VAL A 89 4.36 -2.20 6.58
CA VAL A 89 4.70 -3.59 6.32
C VAL A 89 4.28 -4.48 7.48
N ALA A 90 3.87 -5.69 7.15
CA ALA A 90 3.64 -6.77 8.10
C ALA A 90 4.36 -8.04 7.65
N THR A 91 4.71 -8.92 8.59
CA THR A 91 5.35 -10.19 8.29
C THR A 91 4.55 -11.35 8.84
N SER A 92 4.69 -12.52 8.21
CA SER A 92 4.06 -13.75 8.64
C SER A 92 5.00 -14.94 8.46
N ARG A 93 4.89 -15.94 9.33
CA ARG A 93 5.57 -17.23 9.16
C ARG A 93 4.65 -18.34 8.64
N ASP A 94 3.37 -18.17 8.71
CA ASP A 94 2.35 -19.15 8.32
C ASP A 94 1.51 -18.73 7.11
N GLY A 95 1.62 -17.46 6.68
CA GLY A 95 0.85 -16.89 5.59
C GLY A 95 -0.61 -16.55 5.97
N VAL A 96 -0.97 -16.76 7.22
CA VAL A 96 -2.35 -16.59 7.73
C VAL A 96 -2.42 -15.43 8.72
N ARG A 97 -1.47 -15.33 9.64
CA ARG A 97 -1.41 -14.26 10.64
C ARG A 97 -0.23 -13.36 10.33
N PHE A 98 -0.49 -12.07 10.27
CA PHE A 98 0.53 -11.06 9.99
C PHE A 98 0.71 -10.14 11.18
N ASP A 99 1.98 -9.92 11.54
CA ASP A 99 2.40 -8.97 12.57
C ASP A 99 2.91 -7.70 11.88
N ALA A 100 2.20 -6.59 12.09
CA ALA A 100 2.53 -5.31 11.50
C ALA A 100 3.67 -4.61 12.21
N MET A 101 4.36 -3.74 11.49
CA MET A 101 5.44 -2.89 11.99
C MET A 101 5.02 -1.42 11.98
N PRO A 102 5.41 -0.62 13.00
CA PRO A 102 4.92 0.74 13.19
C PRO A 102 5.53 1.77 12.23
N GLU A 103 6.63 1.44 11.55
CA GLU A 103 7.30 2.37 10.66
C GLU A 103 6.46 2.70 9.43
N ILE A 104 6.39 3.98 9.07
CA ILE A 104 5.85 4.46 7.81
C ILE A 104 6.94 4.34 6.75
N LEU A 105 6.73 3.50 5.75
CA LEU A 105 7.71 3.26 4.69
C LEU A 105 7.65 4.31 3.58
N GLY A 106 6.50 4.91 3.36
CA GLY A 106 6.30 5.91 2.32
C GLY A 106 4.85 6.10 1.93
N ARG A 107 4.64 6.68 0.75
CA ARG A 107 3.31 6.90 0.16
C ARG A 107 2.64 5.62 -0.30
N THR A 108 1.37 5.69 -0.60
CA THR A 108 0.58 4.61 -1.21
C THR A 108 0.96 4.41 -2.67
N TYR A 109 0.79 3.27 -3.23
CA TYR A 109 0.82 1.95 -2.57
C TYR A 109 2.09 1.29 -3.07
N PHE A 110 2.89 0.72 -2.19
CA PHE A 110 4.13 0.10 -2.63
C PHE A 110 3.89 -1.07 -3.57
N ARG A 111 4.68 -1.11 -4.64
CA ARG A 111 4.94 -2.29 -5.46
C ARG A 111 6.42 -2.53 -5.43
N VAL A 112 6.83 -3.64 -4.84
CA VAL A 112 8.20 -3.88 -4.41
C VAL A 112 8.93 -4.80 -5.38
N PHE A 113 10.21 -4.55 -5.60
CA PHE A 113 11.08 -5.42 -6.38
C PHE A 113 12.54 -5.34 -5.91
N PRO A 114 13.27 -6.47 -5.89
CA PRO A 114 14.69 -6.49 -5.57
C PRO A 114 15.53 -6.13 -6.80
N HIS A 115 16.57 -5.33 -6.61
CA HIS A 115 17.56 -5.04 -7.65
C HIS A 115 18.89 -4.58 -7.05
N GLY A 116 20.02 -5.15 -7.52
CA GLY A 116 21.38 -4.70 -7.14
C GLY A 116 21.65 -4.72 -5.64
N GLY A 117 21.13 -5.70 -4.90
CA GLY A 117 21.31 -5.79 -3.44
C GLY A 117 20.38 -4.89 -2.61
N PHE A 118 19.50 -4.12 -3.28
CA PHE A 118 18.52 -3.25 -2.63
C PHE A 118 17.10 -3.75 -2.86
N THR A 119 16.23 -3.33 -1.98
CA THR A 119 14.78 -3.42 -2.14
C THR A 119 14.27 -2.06 -2.64
N TYR A 120 13.64 -2.06 -3.79
CA TYR A 120 12.99 -0.88 -4.35
C TYR A 120 11.48 -0.98 -4.21
N ALA A 121 10.83 0.16 -4.11
CA ALA A 121 9.37 0.24 -4.16
C ALA A 121 8.94 1.39 -5.07
N LEU A 122 7.96 1.12 -5.93
CA LEU A 122 7.27 2.13 -6.71
C LEU A 122 5.94 2.44 -6.02
N ALA A 123 5.72 3.71 -5.71
CA ALA A 123 4.50 4.21 -5.10
C ALA A 123 3.83 5.26 -6.00
N MET A 124 2.56 5.54 -5.73
CA MET A 124 1.84 6.63 -6.39
C MET A 124 2.49 8.01 -6.10
N PRO A 125 2.57 8.92 -7.07
CA PRO A 125 2.28 8.83 -8.50
C PRO A 125 3.52 8.48 -9.37
N GLY A 126 4.21 7.42 -9.08
CA GLY A 126 5.48 7.02 -9.72
C GLY A 126 6.70 7.41 -8.90
N GLN A 127 6.53 7.62 -7.60
CA GLN A 127 7.60 7.89 -6.65
C GLN A 127 8.39 6.62 -6.37
N LEU A 128 9.68 6.64 -6.66
CA LEU A 128 10.58 5.54 -6.31
C LEU A 128 11.06 5.68 -4.87
N TYR A 129 11.16 4.55 -4.19
CA TYR A 129 11.82 4.39 -2.90
C TYR A 129 12.87 3.29 -2.97
N ARG A 130 13.86 3.33 -2.07
CA ARG A 130 14.91 2.33 -1.97
C ARG A 130 15.27 2.07 -0.52
N SER A 131 15.51 0.81 -0.18
CA SER A 131 16.05 0.41 1.13
C SER A 131 17.05 -0.73 0.98
N GLN A 132 17.99 -0.85 1.91
CA GLN A 132 18.81 -2.05 2.10
C GLN A 132 18.06 -3.15 2.87
N ASN A 133 17.02 -2.78 3.58
CA ASN A 133 16.21 -3.68 4.38
C ASN A 133 14.76 -3.65 3.90
N ALA A 134 14.26 -4.78 3.45
CA ALA A 134 12.87 -4.91 2.95
C ALA A 134 11.77 -4.49 3.95
N LEU A 135 12.10 -4.35 5.23
CA LEU A 135 11.11 -4.04 6.28
C LEU A 135 11.17 -2.60 6.79
N SER A 136 12.21 -1.83 6.47
CA SER A 136 12.44 -0.51 7.06
C SER A 136 13.40 0.35 6.24
N GLY A 137 13.58 1.62 6.63
CA GLY A 137 14.60 2.50 6.08
C GLY A 137 14.44 2.81 4.58
N PHE A 138 13.22 2.94 4.09
CA PHE A 138 12.97 3.32 2.70
C PHE A 138 13.25 4.81 2.47
N GLU A 139 14.30 5.09 1.72
CA GLU A 139 14.67 6.42 1.29
C GLU A 139 13.91 6.82 0.02
N ARG A 140 13.40 8.04 0.01
CA ARG A 140 12.72 8.60 -1.16
C ARG A 140 13.72 8.90 -2.28
N GLY A 141 13.47 8.34 -3.46
CA GLY A 141 14.23 8.56 -4.70
C GLY A 141 13.51 9.52 -5.65
N PRO A 142 13.80 9.44 -6.95
CA PRO A 142 13.19 10.30 -7.97
C PRO A 142 11.72 9.95 -8.22
N LEU A 143 10.99 10.93 -8.76
CA LEU A 143 9.68 10.72 -9.38
C LEU A 143 9.91 10.28 -10.83
N LEU A 144 9.46 9.07 -11.20
CA LEU A 144 9.75 8.45 -12.50
C LEU A 144 8.65 8.67 -13.54
N PHE A 145 7.41 8.91 -13.11
CA PHE A 145 6.25 9.01 -13.99
C PHE A 145 5.49 10.31 -13.78
N ASN A 146 4.45 10.52 -14.57
CA ASN A 146 3.60 11.70 -14.47
C ASN A 146 2.69 11.66 -13.21
N PRO A 147 2.16 12.81 -12.76
CA PRO A 147 1.35 12.89 -11.54
C PRO A 147 0.03 12.11 -11.58
N ASN A 148 -0.41 11.68 -12.77
CA ASN A 148 -1.68 10.97 -12.95
C ASN A 148 -1.53 9.45 -12.90
N MET A 149 -0.33 8.93 -12.61
CA MET A 149 -0.10 7.50 -12.49
C MET A 149 -0.82 6.93 -11.25
N ARG A 150 -1.64 5.88 -11.47
CA ARG A 150 -2.29 5.09 -10.41
C ARG A 150 -2.16 3.58 -10.68
N HIS A 151 -2.40 2.78 -9.64
CA HIS A 151 -2.54 1.32 -9.71
C HIS A 151 -1.47 0.64 -10.54
N SER A 152 -0.22 0.69 -10.08
CA SER A 152 0.86 0.01 -10.78
C SER A 152 0.94 -1.48 -10.45
N ALA A 153 1.43 -2.24 -11.43
CA ALA A 153 1.92 -3.60 -11.27
C ALA A 153 3.31 -3.71 -11.88
N LEU A 154 4.17 -4.51 -11.28
CA LEU A 154 5.56 -4.66 -11.69
C LEU A 154 5.85 -6.09 -12.12
N LEU A 155 6.59 -6.24 -13.21
CA LEU A 155 7.12 -7.52 -13.65
C LEU A 155 8.62 -7.37 -13.97
N LYS A 156 9.47 -8.00 -13.18
CA LYS A 156 10.91 -8.05 -13.44
C LYS A 156 11.28 -9.30 -14.22
N ARG A 157 11.97 -9.13 -15.36
CA ARG A 157 12.52 -10.23 -16.16
C ARG A 157 13.96 -9.90 -16.53
N GLY A 158 14.91 -10.65 -15.97
CA GLY A 158 16.35 -10.36 -16.11
C GLY A 158 16.67 -8.93 -15.67
N ASN A 159 17.28 -8.14 -16.54
CA ASN A 159 17.63 -6.74 -16.26
C ASN A 159 16.54 -5.73 -16.67
N LYS A 160 15.34 -6.21 -17.06
CA LYS A 160 14.23 -5.34 -17.44
C LYS A 160 13.16 -5.34 -16.36
N LEU A 161 12.63 -4.16 -16.07
CA LEU A 161 11.46 -3.95 -15.25
C LEU A 161 10.31 -3.44 -16.14
N PHE A 162 9.25 -4.21 -16.23
CA PHE A 162 8.02 -3.80 -16.90
C PHE A 162 7.09 -3.19 -15.86
N VAL A 163 6.58 -2.00 -16.14
CA VAL A 163 5.67 -1.27 -15.27
C VAL A 163 4.36 -1.09 -16.02
N PHE A 164 3.29 -1.60 -15.46
CA PHE A 164 1.93 -1.43 -15.95
C PHE A 164 1.21 -0.50 -14.98
N TRP A 165 0.49 0.50 -15.46
CA TRP A 165 -0.27 1.40 -14.60
C TRP A 165 -1.53 1.93 -15.29
N THR A 166 -2.46 2.44 -14.49
CA THR A 166 -3.61 3.20 -14.99
C THR A 166 -3.31 4.69 -14.88
N GLN A 167 -3.88 5.47 -15.77
CA GLN A 167 -3.86 6.93 -15.74
C GLN A 167 -5.24 7.44 -15.36
N VAL A 168 -5.30 8.44 -14.46
CA VAL A 168 -6.53 9.11 -14.03
C VAL A 168 -6.54 10.56 -14.51
#